data_cbeb779b7b3d30f66e0ebb331ecfb750
#
_entry.id   cbeb779b7b3d30f66e0ebb331ecfb750
#
_cell.length_a   1.000
_cell.length_b   1.000
_cell.length_c   1.000
_cell.angle_alpha   90.00
_cell.angle_beta   90.00
_cell.angle_gamma   90.00
#
_symmetry.space_group_name_H-M   'P 1'
#
loop_
_entity.id
_entity.type
_entity.pdbx_description
1 polymer ?
#
loop_
_entity_poly.entity_id
_entity_poly.type
_entity_poly.pdbx_seq_one_letter_code
_entity_poly.pdbx_strand_id
1 'polypeptide(L)'
;YRIPRGRVEFEREVHATHGQFRQGLPAYLRGANPLSLLTAPVIYSLLVPFALVDAWVTVYQRICFPIYGIPLVRRRPYFALDRGKLRYLNAIEKANCTFCTYANGVLSLVREVAARTEQYWCPIKHARPIPSPHERYHQFFDYGDAASYHEQLAWQRQRLCPAAAPATARRYRVKRGGYVLAGRGLRP
;
A
#
# COMPACT_ATOMS: atom_id res chain seq x y z
N TYR A 1 2.74 -21.36 16.12
CA TYR A 1 1.59 -20.46 16.32
C TYR A 1 0.45 -20.85 15.37
N ARG A 2 -0.77 -20.56 15.78
CA ARG A 2 -1.98 -20.72 14.97
C ARG A 2 -2.64 -19.37 14.74
N ILE A 3 -3.42 -19.25 13.67
CA ILE A 3 -4.14 -18.00 13.33
C ILE A 3 -5.65 -18.25 13.24
N PRO A 4 -6.32 -18.60 14.35
CA PRO A 4 -7.76 -18.77 14.36
C PRO A 4 -8.43 -17.39 14.21
N ARG A 5 -9.38 -17.27 13.26
CA ARG A 5 -10.14 -16.03 13.02
C ARG A 5 -9.27 -14.77 12.87
N GLY A 6 -8.05 -14.91 12.31
CA GLY A 6 -7.14 -13.78 12.11
C GLY A 6 -6.43 -13.26 13.37
N ARG A 7 -6.45 -14.03 14.47
CA ARG A 7 -5.66 -13.74 15.68
C ARG A 7 -4.52 -14.73 15.81
N VAL A 8 -3.32 -14.23 16.11
CA VAL A 8 -2.16 -15.07 16.38
C VAL A 8 -2.29 -15.63 17.80
N GLU A 9 -2.27 -16.95 17.91
CA GLU A 9 -2.25 -17.66 19.20
C GLU A 9 -1.01 -18.53 19.27
N PHE A 10 -0.33 -18.47 20.41
CA PHE A 10 0.80 -19.33 20.73
C PHE A 10 0.39 -20.36 21.77
N GLU A 11 0.92 -21.55 21.68
CA GLU A 11 0.77 -22.57 22.72
C GLU A 11 1.42 -22.10 24.04
N ARG A 12 0.90 -22.59 25.19
CA ARG A 12 1.35 -22.14 26.50
C ARG A 12 2.85 -22.33 26.72
N GLU A 13 3.40 -23.44 26.25
CA GLU A 13 4.83 -23.77 26.37
C GLU A 13 5.70 -22.76 25.57
N VAL A 14 5.29 -22.40 24.36
CA VAL A 14 5.96 -21.38 23.54
C VAL A 14 5.91 -20.02 24.23
N HIS A 15 4.80 -19.69 24.88
CA HIS A 15 4.68 -18.47 25.67
C HIS A 15 5.63 -18.44 26.88
N ALA A 16 5.82 -19.57 27.58
CA ALA A 16 6.75 -19.66 28.70
C ALA A 16 8.20 -19.49 28.22
N THR A 17 8.56 -20.19 27.15
CA THR A 17 9.90 -20.10 26.53
C THR A 17 10.20 -18.69 26.02
N HIS A 18 9.25 -18.04 25.37
CA HIS A 18 9.41 -16.65 24.92
C HIS A 18 9.69 -15.68 26.07
N GLY A 19 9.08 -15.92 27.25
CA GLY A 19 9.31 -15.08 28.43
C GLY A 19 10.76 -15.08 28.93
N GLN A 20 11.48 -16.19 28.75
CA GLN A 20 12.87 -16.35 29.21
C GLN A 20 13.84 -15.48 28.37
N PHE A 21 13.52 -15.19 27.12
CA PHE A 21 14.34 -14.36 26.24
C PHE A 21 14.04 -12.87 26.36
N ARG A 22 13.14 -12.46 27.27
CA ARG A 22 12.78 -11.05 27.44
C ARG A 22 13.89 -10.29 28.16
N GLN A 23 14.47 -9.29 27.50
CA GLN A 23 15.36 -8.35 28.14
C GLN A 23 14.59 -7.35 29.03
N GLY A 24 15.03 -7.21 30.28
CA GLY A 24 14.50 -6.16 31.16
C GLY A 24 14.81 -4.76 30.65
N LEU A 25 13.92 -3.80 30.84
CA LEU A 25 14.09 -2.42 30.42
C LEU A 25 15.43 -1.79 30.87
N PRO A 26 15.89 -1.98 32.12
CA PRO A 26 17.18 -1.40 32.57
C PRO A 26 18.37 -2.00 31.82
N ALA A 27 18.34 -3.30 31.53
CA ALA A 27 19.42 -3.95 30.77
C ALA A 27 19.41 -3.49 29.31
N TYR A 28 18.24 -3.35 28.70
CA TYR A 28 18.06 -2.84 27.35
C TYR A 28 18.59 -1.41 27.22
N LEU A 29 18.25 -0.50 28.15
CA LEU A 29 18.71 0.89 28.12
C LEU A 29 20.20 1.02 28.36
N ARG A 30 20.80 0.21 29.25
CA ARG A 30 22.25 0.20 29.48
C ARG A 30 23.03 -0.32 28.28
N GLY A 31 22.46 -1.26 27.51
CA GLY A 31 23.07 -1.80 26.29
C GLY A 31 22.80 -0.94 25.04
N ALA A 32 21.88 0.03 25.11
CA ALA A 32 21.53 0.86 23.97
C ALA A 32 22.64 1.90 23.66
N ASN A 33 22.88 2.12 22.37
CA ASN A 33 23.76 3.19 21.94
C ASN A 33 23.17 4.56 22.34
N PRO A 34 23.91 5.44 23.06
CA PRO A 34 23.39 6.73 23.49
C PRO A 34 22.93 7.63 22.33
N LEU A 35 23.56 7.53 21.17
CA LEU A 35 23.11 8.23 19.96
C LEU A 35 21.72 7.77 19.50
N SER A 36 21.41 6.48 19.64
CA SER A 36 20.09 5.95 19.30
C SER A 36 19.01 6.47 20.24
N LEU A 37 19.34 6.67 21.52
CA LEU A 37 18.42 7.29 22.50
C LEU A 37 18.20 8.77 22.17
N LEU A 38 19.25 9.48 21.78
CA LEU A 38 19.18 10.90 21.40
C LEU A 38 18.36 11.12 20.14
N THR A 39 18.41 10.20 19.16
CA THR A 39 17.65 10.28 17.91
C THR A 39 16.21 9.77 18.03
N ALA A 40 15.85 9.07 19.09
CA ALA A 40 14.52 8.53 19.29
C ALA A 40 13.39 9.58 19.18
N PRO A 41 13.49 10.78 19.77
CA PRO A 41 12.46 11.82 19.61
C PRO A 41 12.23 12.21 18.14
N VAL A 42 13.30 12.27 17.34
CA VAL A 42 13.22 12.58 15.90
C VAL A 42 12.48 11.47 15.16
N ILE A 43 12.78 10.20 15.46
CA ILE A 43 12.09 9.05 14.83
C ILE A 43 10.60 9.07 15.18
N TYR A 44 10.26 9.23 16.46
CA TYR A 44 8.86 9.24 16.89
C TYR A 44 8.09 10.48 16.44
N SER A 45 8.76 11.60 16.16
CA SER A 45 8.09 12.79 15.60
C SER A 45 7.44 12.50 14.23
N LEU A 46 7.96 11.52 13.48
CA LEU A 46 7.36 11.07 12.22
C LEU A 46 5.94 10.50 12.39
N LEU A 47 5.55 10.13 13.61
CA LEU A 47 4.18 9.69 13.88
C LEU A 47 3.15 10.76 13.52
N VAL A 48 3.48 12.03 13.75
CA VAL A 48 2.58 13.16 13.47
C VAL A 48 2.29 13.27 11.96
N PRO A 49 3.28 13.39 11.06
CA PRO A 49 2.98 13.45 9.63
C PRO A 49 2.33 12.16 9.11
N PHE A 50 2.67 10.97 9.61
CA PHE A 50 1.97 9.75 9.22
C PHE A 50 0.50 9.77 9.64
N ALA A 51 0.19 10.23 10.86
CA ALA A 51 -1.19 10.36 11.33
C ALA A 51 -1.99 11.39 10.52
N LEU A 52 -1.38 12.51 10.16
CA LEU A 52 -2.00 13.52 9.31
C LEU A 52 -2.29 12.98 7.90
N VAL A 53 -1.33 12.31 7.29
CA VAL A 53 -1.50 11.68 5.97
C VAL A 53 -2.59 10.61 6.02
N ASP A 54 -2.60 9.78 7.05
CA ASP A 54 -3.62 8.74 7.26
C ASP A 54 -5.03 9.35 7.38
N ALA A 55 -5.18 10.38 8.21
CA ALA A 55 -6.44 11.08 8.37
C ALA A 55 -6.91 11.72 7.06
N TRP A 56 -5.99 12.43 6.37
CA TRP A 56 -6.32 13.14 5.14
C TRP A 56 -6.70 12.19 4.01
N VAL A 57 -5.94 11.11 3.80
CA VAL A 57 -6.25 10.10 2.78
C VAL A 57 -7.57 9.38 3.10
N THR A 58 -7.85 9.16 4.38
CA THR A 58 -9.13 8.57 4.80
C THR A 58 -10.31 9.49 4.47
N VAL A 59 -10.20 10.80 4.73
CA VAL A 59 -11.20 11.80 4.35
C VAL A 59 -11.33 11.88 2.82
N TYR A 60 -10.19 11.97 2.12
CA TYR A 60 -10.16 12.03 0.66
C TYR A 60 -10.92 10.86 0.02
N GLN A 61 -10.58 9.62 0.39
CA GLN A 61 -11.25 8.48 -0.22
C GLN A 61 -12.74 8.38 0.16
N ARG A 62 -13.14 8.82 1.37
CA ARG A 62 -14.54 8.79 1.80
C ARG A 62 -15.41 9.80 1.07
N ILE A 63 -14.86 10.93 0.67
CA ILE A 63 -15.57 11.97 -0.06
C ILE A 63 -15.50 11.74 -1.57
N CYS A 64 -14.30 11.58 -2.11
CA CYS A 64 -14.09 11.57 -3.55
C CYS A 64 -14.41 10.23 -4.20
N PHE A 65 -14.06 9.11 -3.57
CA PHE A 65 -14.25 7.80 -4.19
C PHE A 65 -15.72 7.45 -4.49
N PRO A 66 -16.68 7.69 -3.57
CA PRO A 66 -18.09 7.46 -3.89
C PRO A 66 -18.60 8.34 -5.04
N ILE A 67 -18.14 9.60 -5.14
CA ILE A 67 -18.54 10.52 -6.22
C ILE A 67 -18.11 9.98 -7.59
N TYR A 68 -16.93 9.38 -7.66
CA TYR A 68 -16.38 8.79 -8.89
C TYR A 68 -16.74 7.30 -9.08
N GLY A 69 -17.46 6.69 -8.12
CA GLY A 69 -17.77 5.27 -8.13
C GLY A 69 -16.56 4.37 -7.85
N ILE A 70 -15.45 4.93 -7.35
CA ILE A 70 -14.23 4.17 -7.02
C ILE A 70 -14.48 3.38 -5.73
N PRO A 71 -14.20 2.05 -5.70
CA PRO A 71 -14.33 1.27 -4.48
C PRO A 71 -13.39 1.74 -3.37
N LEU A 72 -13.91 1.91 -2.14
CA LEU A 72 -13.09 2.28 -0.98
C LEU A 72 -12.03 1.23 -0.68
N VAL A 73 -10.84 1.69 -0.31
CA VAL A 73 -9.74 0.82 0.14
C VAL A 73 -9.99 0.43 1.60
N ARG A 74 -10.07 -0.86 1.86
CA ARG A 74 -10.22 -1.39 3.23
C ARG A 74 -8.88 -1.30 3.96
N ARG A 75 -8.89 -0.72 5.16
CA ARG A 75 -7.67 -0.52 5.99
C ARG A 75 -7.08 -1.81 6.54
N ARG A 76 -7.95 -2.73 6.96
CA ARG A 76 -7.56 -3.93 7.73
C ARG A 76 -6.40 -4.74 7.14
N PRO A 77 -6.29 -4.99 5.82
CA PRO A 77 -5.19 -5.76 5.25
C PRO A 77 -3.82 -5.09 5.40
N TYR A 78 -3.76 -3.77 5.56
CA TYR A 78 -2.51 -3.00 5.60
C TYR A 78 -1.93 -2.86 7.02
N PHE A 79 -2.71 -3.16 8.06
CA PHE A 79 -2.32 -2.94 9.46
C PHE A 79 -2.29 -4.27 10.25
N ALA A 80 -1.17 -4.98 10.20
CA ALA A 80 -0.95 -6.22 10.94
C ALA A 80 -0.29 -5.94 12.31
N LEU A 81 -1.08 -5.52 13.31
CA LEU A 81 -0.61 -5.18 14.67
C LEU A 81 -0.52 -6.44 15.56
N ASP A 82 0.17 -7.48 15.12
CA ASP A 82 0.30 -8.77 15.81
C ASP A 82 1.57 -8.91 16.67
N ARG A 83 2.62 -8.12 16.36
CA ARG A 83 3.93 -8.17 17.04
C ARG A 83 3.86 -7.85 18.54
N GLY A 84 2.86 -7.08 18.99
CA GLY A 84 2.62 -6.81 20.40
C GLY A 84 2.38 -8.05 21.26
N LYS A 85 2.00 -9.20 20.65
CA LYS A 85 1.79 -10.48 21.33
C LYS A 85 3.08 -11.25 21.61
N LEU A 86 4.20 -10.84 21.04
CA LEU A 86 5.49 -11.46 21.24
C LEU A 86 5.99 -11.17 22.66
N ARG A 87 6.09 -12.20 23.50
CA ARG A 87 6.46 -12.05 24.92
C ARG A 87 7.94 -11.77 25.14
N TYR A 88 8.81 -12.12 24.21
CA TYR A 88 10.24 -11.84 24.29
C TYR A 88 10.59 -10.37 24.04
N LEU A 89 9.65 -9.58 23.50
CA LEU A 89 9.83 -8.14 23.33
C LEU A 89 9.50 -7.37 24.62
N ASN A 90 10.36 -6.43 25.00
CA ASN A 90 10.08 -5.47 26.06
C ASN A 90 9.13 -4.37 25.58
N ALA A 91 8.76 -3.43 26.45
CA ALA A 91 7.78 -2.39 26.13
C ALA A 91 8.27 -1.43 25.03
N ILE A 92 9.56 -1.07 25.04
CA ILE A 92 10.15 -0.18 24.04
C ILE A 92 10.19 -0.86 22.66
N GLU A 93 10.63 -2.12 22.63
CA GLU A 93 10.67 -2.90 21.38
C GLU A 93 9.25 -3.08 20.79
N LYS A 94 8.24 -3.30 21.63
CA LYS A 94 6.85 -3.36 21.19
C LYS A 94 6.36 -2.02 20.63
N ALA A 95 6.71 -0.91 21.28
CA ALA A 95 6.39 0.43 20.78
C ALA A 95 7.04 0.69 19.42
N ASN A 96 8.33 0.35 19.26
CA ASN A 96 9.05 0.45 17.99
C ASN A 96 8.38 -0.39 16.90
N CYS A 97 8.04 -1.65 17.20
CA CYS A 97 7.35 -2.52 16.25
C CYS A 97 5.99 -1.97 15.85
N THR A 98 5.23 -1.40 16.80
CA THR A 98 3.92 -0.81 16.54
C THR A 98 4.05 0.43 15.66
N PHE A 99 5.03 1.30 15.96
CA PHE A 99 5.33 2.47 15.14
C PHE A 99 5.67 2.08 13.69
N CYS A 100 6.63 1.17 13.50
CA CYS A 100 7.03 0.72 12.16
C CYS A 100 5.87 0.05 11.40
N THR A 101 5.06 -0.77 12.09
CA THR A 101 3.89 -1.41 11.48
C THR A 101 2.85 -0.39 11.07
N TYR A 102 2.61 0.62 11.91
CA TYR A 102 1.68 1.71 11.59
C TYR A 102 2.18 2.51 10.39
N ALA A 103 3.42 2.99 10.41
CA ALA A 103 4.02 3.77 9.34
C ALA A 103 3.97 3.04 7.98
N ASN A 104 4.41 1.77 7.94
CA ASN A 104 4.36 0.96 6.72
C ASN A 104 2.91 0.67 6.28
N GLY A 105 2.00 0.48 7.22
CA GLY A 105 0.57 0.30 6.93
C GLY A 105 -0.04 1.54 6.27
N VAL A 106 0.27 2.73 6.80
CA VAL A 106 -0.16 4.01 6.21
C VAL A 106 0.40 4.17 4.80
N LEU A 107 1.70 3.99 4.60
CA LEU A 107 2.33 4.11 3.29
C LEU A 107 1.72 3.15 2.26
N SER A 108 1.47 1.91 2.65
CA SER A 108 0.85 0.90 1.78
C SER A 108 -0.61 1.25 1.45
N LEU A 109 -1.38 1.74 2.42
CA LEU A 109 -2.75 2.22 2.22
C LEU A 109 -2.78 3.41 1.27
N VAL A 110 -1.92 4.41 1.50
CA VAL A 110 -1.80 5.61 0.65
C VAL A 110 -1.44 5.23 -0.77
N ARG A 111 -0.49 4.31 -0.94
CA ARG A 111 -0.08 3.81 -2.25
C ARG A 111 -1.25 3.19 -3.02
N GLU A 112 -2.10 2.38 -2.39
CA GLU A 112 -3.27 1.79 -3.06
C GLU A 112 -4.33 2.84 -3.37
N VAL A 113 -4.58 3.80 -2.47
CA VAL A 113 -5.51 4.91 -2.73
C VAL A 113 -5.02 5.75 -3.91
N ALA A 114 -3.74 6.11 -3.94
CA ALA A 114 -3.12 6.85 -5.04
C ALA A 114 -3.19 6.06 -6.36
N ALA A 115 -2.90 4.76 -6.33
CA ALA A 115 -2.96 3.89 -7.50
C ALA A 115 -4.37 3.79 -8.11
N ARG A 116 -5.43 3.78 -7.28
CA ARG A 116 -6.82 3.83 -7.77
C ARG A 116 -7.14 5.19 -8.38
N THR A 117 -6.67 6.26 -7.75
CA THR A 117 -6.83 7.62 -8.27
C THR A 117 -6.15 7.76 -9.63
N GLU A 118 -4.93 7.28 -9.77
CA GLU A 118 -4.17 7.29 -11.01
C GLU A 118 -4.85 6.45 -12.10
N GLN A 119 -5.32 5.25 -11.78
CA GLN A 119 -6.08 4.40 -12.71
C GLN A 119 -7.34 5.08 -13.23
N TYR A 120 -8.00 5.88 -12.40
CA TYR A 120 -9.23 6.59 -12.80
C TYR A 120 -8.93 7.81 -13.68
N TRP A 121 -7.90 8.60 -13.33
CA TRP A 121 -7.63 9.88 -13.95
C TRP A 121 -6.62 9.84 -15.10
N CYS A 122 -5.51 9.15 -14.91
CA CYS A 122 -4.37 9.17 -15.84
C CYS A 122 -3.58 7.85 -15.84
N PRO A 123 -4.18 6.74 -16.31
CA PRO A 123 -3.52 5.43 -16.30
C PRO A 123 -2.48 5.30 -17.41
N ILE A 124 -1.43 6.13 -17.35
CA ILE A 124 -0.35 6.20 -18.35
C ILE A 124 0.96 5.82 -17.67
N LYS A 125 1.72 4.92 -18.28
CA LYS A 125 3.07 4.58 -17.81
C LYS A 125 4.03 5.75 -18.04
N HIS A 126 5.05 5.82 -17.20
CA HIS A 126 6.12 6.80 -17.37
C HIS A 126 7.04 6.42 -18.54
N ALA A 127 7.66 7.42 -19.19
CA ALA A 127 8.67 7.20 -20.22
C ALA A 127 9.94 6.53 -19.66
N ARG A 128 10.25 6.75 -18.38
CA ARG A 128 11.40 6.14 -17.72
C ARG A 128 10.92 5.05 -16.75
N PRO A 129 11.66 3.94 -16.62
CA PRO A 129 11.37 2.94 -15.62
C PRO A 129 11.37 3.54 -14.21
N ILE A 130 10.33 3.23 -13.43
CA ILE A 130 10.26 3.59 -12.01
C ILE A 130 10.56 2.37 -11.15
N PRO A 131 11.34 2.52 -10.08
CA PRO A 131 11.59 1.43 -9.16
C PRO A 131 10.29 1.08 -8.42
N SER A 132 9.97 -0.21 -8.38
CA SER A 132 8.85 -0.74 -7.58
C SER A 132 7.49 -0.07 -7.86
N PRO A 133 6.96 -0.14 -9.10
CA PRO A 133 5.64 0.39 -9.41
C PRO A 133 4.55 -0.35 -8.60
N HIS A 134 3.39 0.27 -8.41
CA HIS A 134 2.24 -0.40 -7.80
C HIS A 134 1.65 -1.45 -8.76
N GLU A 135 0.91 -2.44 -8.24
CA GLU A 135 0.42 -3.58 -9.03
C GLU A 135 -0.45 -3.19 -10.22
N ARG A 136 -1.22 -2.09 -10.12
CA ARG A 136 -2.10 -1.60 -11.18
C ARG A 136 -1.35 -1.00 -12.36
N TYR A 137 -0.12 -0.53 -12.14
CA TYR A 137 0.71 0.16 -13.12
C TYR A 137 0.96 -0.66 -14.40
N HIS A 138 1.11 -1.97 -14.28
CA HIS A 138 1.35 -2.86 -15.42
C HIS A 138 0.18 -2.88 -16.43
N GLN A 139 -1.00 -2.44 -16.03
CA GLN A 139 -2.21 -2.38 -16.84
C GLN A 139 -2.44 -1.01 -17.47
N PHE A 140 -1.56 -0.04 -17.23
CA PHE A 140 -1.66 1.32 -17.75
C PHE A 140 -1.18 1.38 -19.19
N PHE A 141 -1.59 2.45 -19.88
CA PHE A 141 -1.19 2.71 -21.26
C PHE A 141 0.30 2.98 -21.37
N ASP A 142 0.88 2.63 -22.49
CA ASP A 142 2.26 2.96 -22.76
C ASP A 142 2.40 4.48 -22.99
N TYR A 143 3.56 5.00 -22.61
CA TYR A 143 3.85 6.42 -22.77
C TYR A 143 3.80 6.82 -24.27
N GLY A 144 3.00 7.84 -24.57
CA GLY A 144 2.85 8.33 -25.94
C GLY A 144 1.79 7.60 -26.78
N ASP A 145 1.06 6.62 -26.24
CA ASP A 145 -0.07 5.98 -26.93
C ASP A 145 -1.32 6.88 -26.93
N ALA A 146 -1.29 7.92 -27.74
CA ALA A 146 -2.38 8.88 -27.85
C ALA A 146 -3.63 8.29 -28.52
N ALA A 147 -3.46 7.35 -29.45
CA ALA A 147 -4.56 6.77 -30.20
C ALA A 147 -5.50 5.93 -29.31
N SER A 148 -4.93 5.17 -28.38
CA SER A 148 -5.69 4.30 -27.50
C SER A 148 -6.22 4.99 -26.26
N TYR A 149 -5.68 6.14 -25.88
CA TYR A 149 -5.92 6.77 -24.58
C TYR A 149 -7.41 7.05 -24.32
N HIS A 150 -8.08 7.76 -25.21
CA HIS A 150 -9.47 8.17 -24.98
C HIS A 150 -10.46 7.00 -25.03
N GLU A 151 -10.24 6.04 -25.91
CA GLU A 151 -11.11 4.86 -26.03
C GLU A 151 -10.96 3.93 -24.81
N GLN A 152 -9.74 3.69 -24.41
CA GLN A 152 -9.42 2.75 -23.35
C GLN A 152 -9.55 3.36 -21.94
N LEU A 153 -9.54 4.69 -21.79
CA LEU A 153 -9.75 5.34 -20.50
C LEU A 153 -11.12 4.97 -19.90
N ALA A 154 -12.16 4.94 -20.73
CA ALA A 154 -13.50 4.50 -20.32
C ALA A 154 -13.48 3.05 -19.82
N TRP A 155 -12.73 2.18 -20.50
CA TRP A 155 -12.57 0.78 -20.09
C TRP A 155 -11.79 0.63 -18.78
N GLN A 156 -10.72 1.40 -18.56
CA GLN A 156 -9.98 1.42 -17.29
C GLN A 156 -10.85 1.85 -16.11
N ARG A 157 -11.68 2.88 -16.32
CA ARG A 157 -12.66 3.34 -15.33
C ARG A 157 -13.72 2.28 -15.04
N GLN A 158 -14.25 1.62 -16.06
CA GLN A 158 -15.23 0.55 -15.89
C GLN A 158 -14.66 -0.65 -15.12
N ARG A 159 -13.40 -1.00 -15.35
CA ARG A 159 -12.73 -2.06 -14.57
C ARG A 159 -12.54 -1.69 -13.11
N LEU A 160 -12.24 -0.42 -12.84
CA LEU A 160 -12.07 0.06 -11.46
C LEU A 160 -13.42 0.20 -10.74
N CYS A 161 -14.45 0.65 -11.45
CA CYS A 161 -15.76 1.03 -10.93
C CYS A 161 -16.87 0.19 -11.55
N PRO A 162 -16.96 -1.12 -11.31
CA PRO A 162 -17.94 -1.99 -11.98
C PRO A 162 -19.40 -1.63 -11.67
N ALA A 163 -19.67 -0.99 -10.53
CA ALA A 163 -21.02 -0.54 -10.14
C ALA A 163 -21.44 0.79 -10.81
N ALA A 164 -20.50 1.55 -11.36
CA ALA A 164 -20.74 2.84 -12.02
C ALA A 164 -20.91 2.73 -13.54
N ALA A 165 -20.99 1.50 -14.08
CA ALA A 165 -21.23 1.30 -15.50
C ALA A 165 -22.61 1.86 -15.88
N PRO A 166 -22.70 2.88 -16.77
CA PRO A 166 -23.99 3.32 -17.26
C PRO A 166 -24.65 2.15 -18.00
N ALA A 167 -25.96 1.99 -17.82
CA ALA A 167 -26.77 0.95 -18.45
C ALA A 167 -26.71 0.97 -20.01
N THR A 168 -25.99 1.92 -20.58
CA THR A 168 -25.77 2.14 -22.01
C THR A 168 -24.31 1.93 -22.45
N ALA A 169 -23.54 1.08 -21.77
CA ALA A 169 -22.26 0.66 -22.32
C ALA A 169 -22.50 -0.14 -23.62
N ARG A 170 -22.61 0.56 -24.75
CA ARG A 170 -22.51 -0.03 -26.09
C ARG A 170 -21.30 -0.97 -26.05
N ARG A 171 -21.53 -2.24 -26.37
CA ARG A 171 -20.48 -3.24 -26.60
C ARG A 171 -19.54 -2.68 -27.67
N TYR A 172 -18.45 -2.09 -27.23
CA TYR A 172 -17.34 -1.77 -28.14
C TYR A 172 -16.75 -3.10 -28.59
N ARG A 173 -17.13 -3.49 -29.80
CA ARG A 173 -16.55 -4.64 -30.49
C ARG A 173 -15.14 -4.22 -30.89
N VAL A 174 -14.13 -4.69 -30.16
CA VAL A 174 -12.74 -4.55 -30.56
C VAL A 174 -12.58 -5.19 -31.94
N LYS A 175 -12.48 -4.39 -32.98
CA LYS A 175 -11.97 -4.87 -34.27
C LYS A 175 -10.53 -5.25 -34.03
N ARG A 176 -10.23 -6.54 -34.12
CA ARG A 176 -8.86 -7.03 -34.26
C ARG A 176 -8.29 -6.49 -35.59
N GLY A 177 -7.75 -5.29 -35.56
CA GLY A 177 -6.95 -4.73 -36.63
C GLY A 177 -5.49 -4.98 -36.27
N GLY A 178 -4.84 -5.87 -37.00
CA GLY A 178 -3.42 -6.14 -36.85
C GLY A 178 -2.60 -4.88 -37.12
N TYR A 179 -1.85 -4.43 -36.13
CA TYR A 179 -0.81 -3.44 -36.34
C TYR A 179 0.47 -4.18 -36.73
N VAL A 180 0.86 -4.04 -37.97
CA VAL A 180 2.19 -4.39 -38.49
C VAL A 180 3.17 -3.43 -37.80
N LEU A 181 3.98 -3.95 -36.89
CA LEU A 181 5.14 -3.25 -36.38
C LEU A 181 6.14 -3.07 -37.54
N ALA A 182 6.15 -1.87 -38.12
CA ALA A 182 7.23 -1.45 -39.00
C ALA A 182 8.50 -1.31 -38.15
N GLY A 183 9.23 -2.38 -38.00
CA GLY A 183 10.57 -2.38 -37.46
C GLY A 183 11.49 -1.59 -38.37
N ARG A 184 11.87 -0.37 -37.98
CA ARG A 184 13.07 0.26 -38.53
C ARG A 184 14.23 -0.04 -37.58
N GLY A 185 15.06 -0.96 -38.05
CA GLY A 185 16.33 -1.25 -37.44
C GLY A 185 17.22 -0.01 -37.39
N LEU A 186 17.75 0.24 -36.21
CA LEU A 186 19.00 0.97 -36.06
C LEU A 186 20.08 -0.10 -35.88
N ARG A 187 20.92 -0.26 -36.86
CA ARG A 187 22.21 -0.92 -36.77
C ARG A 187 23.28 0.10 -36.36
N PRO A 188 24.46 -0.40 -36.02
CA PRO A 188 25.23 -0.07 -34.82
C PRO A 188 25.92 1.26 -34.87
#